data_868ea96dc499f7e6bd0f01a61573bb6c
#
_entry.id   868ea96dc499f7e6bd0f01a61573bb6c
#
_cell.length_a   1.000
_cell.length_b   1.000
_cell.length_c   1.000
_cell.angle_alpha   90.00
_cell.angle_beta   90.00
_cell.angle_gamma   90.00
#
_symmetry.space_group_name_H-M   'P 1'
#
loop_
_entity.id
_entity.type
_entity.pdbx_description
1 polymer ?
#
loop_
_entity_poly.entity_id
_entity_poly.type
_entity_poly.pdbx_seq_one_letter_code
_entity_poly.pdbx_strand_id
1 'polypeptide(L)'
;MAQRRIVLTTMGSLGDLHPYVALAIGLQHRGHSCIIATNAIYREKVERERIEFAAIRPDLSDLGNECEVMAKIMHPRYGSRYVIRNLAMAWIQETYEDLLKATQGADLLIGHPLTFTVPLVAEKTNTPWIGTALQPMVFISPTDPPAFGPIRWLVDLNLGSKFYAWLFRAMKKFTFRWAKPLIELRKREGLSEDPKHPLFESVYSDLGNLALFSSQFATPQPNWPANTVITGFPFYDVGMEKQHSGISEGLETFLRSGAPPIVFTLGSSAVMTAGTF
;
A
#
# COMPACT_ATOMS: atom_id res chain seq x y z
N MET A 1 -28.17 1.90 8.62
CA MET A 1 -27.50 2.77 7.63
C MET A 1 -27.79 2.23 6.24
N ALA A 2 -27.83 3.07 5.19
CA ALA A 2 -27.99 2.56 3.82
C ALA A 2 -26.76 1.74 3.42
N GLN A 3 -26.98 0.65 2.69
CA GLN A 3 -25.92 -0.15 2.10
C GLN A 3 -25.12 0.71 1.12
N ARG A 4 -23.79 0.63 1.17
CA ARG A 4 -22.86 1.32 0.26
C ARG A 4 -22.00 0.32 -0.49
N ARG A 5 -21.67 0.63 -1.75
CA ARG A 5 -20.70 -0.10 -2.54
C ARG A 5 -19.32 0.57 -2.39
N ILE A 6 -18.38 -0.15 -1.81
CA ILE A 6 -17.05 0.39 -1.46
C ILE A 6 -15.99 -0.39 -2.22
N VAL A 7 -15.16 0.33 -2.98
CA VAL A 7 -14.01 -0.24 -3.67
C VAL A 7 -12.75 0.03 -2.85
N LEU A 8 -12.01 -1.01 -2.51
CA LEU A 8 -10.72 -0.94 -1.84
C LEU A 8 -9.65 -1.36 -2.85
N THR A 9 -8.65 -0.53 -3.07
CA THR A 9 -7.57 -0.86 -4.01
C THR A 9 -6.21 -0.88 -3.34
N THR A 10 -5.44 -1.92 -3.63
CA THR A 10 -4.08 -2.09 -3.11
C THR A 10 -3.19 -2.78 -4.12
N MET A 11 -1.89 -2.50 -4.05
CA MET A 11 -0.86 -3.16 -4.84
C MET A 11 0.34 -3.47 -3.95
N GLY A 12 0.94 -4.63 -4.13
CA GLY A 12 2.12 -5.05 -3.37
C GLY A 12 2.05 -6.50 -2.91
N SER A 13 2.61 -6.76 -1.73
CA SER A 13 2.69 -8.08 -1.12
C SER A 13 1.45 -8.43 -0.29
N LEU A 14 1.44 -9.61 0.35
CA LEU A 14 0.41 -9.96 1.32
C LEU A 14 0.32 -8.97 2.49
N GLY A 15 1.44 -8.33 2.85
CA GLY A 15 1.46 -7.27 3.85
C GLY A 15 0.65 -6.03 3.44
N ASP A 16 0.53 -5.78 2.14
CA ASP A 16 -0.29 -4.71 1.59
C ASP A 16 -1.75 -5.14 1.40
N LEU A 17 -2.02 -6.43 1.14
CA LEU A 17 -3.35 -6.97 0.91
C LEU A 17 -4.14 -7.20 2.20
N HIS A 18 -3.54 -7.86 3.20
CA HIS A 18 -4.25 -8.31 4.40
C HIS A 18 -4.99 -7.19 5.15
N PRO A 19 -4.43 -5.99 5.33
CA PRO A 19 -5.15 -4.87 5.92
C PRO A 19 -6.44 -4.51 5.18
N TYR A 20 -6.45 -4.60 3.85
CA TYR A 20 -7.62 -4.30 3.04
C TYR A 20 -8.67 -5.40 3.10
N VAL A 21 -8.25 -6.65 3.19
CA VAL A 21 -9.17 -7.77 3.44
C VAL A 21 -9.85 -7.59 4.80
N ALA A 22 -9.10 -7.26 5.85
CA ALA A 22 -9.67 -6.99 7.17
C ALA A 22 -10.66 -5.82 7.16
N LEU A 23 -10.31 -4.73 6.47
CA LEU A 23 -11.22 -3.58 6.31
C LEU A 23 -12.50 -3.98 5.56
N ALA A 24 -12.37 -4.72 4.45
CA ALA A 24 -13.53 -5.17 3.67
C ALA A 24 -14.46 -6.06 4.49
N ILE A 25 -13.93 -7.03 5.26
CA ILE A 25 -14.71 -7.87 6.18
C ILE A 25 -15.43 -7.00 7.22
N GLY A 26 -14.72 -6.05 7.83
CA GLY A 26 -15.31 -5.14 8.82
C GLY A 26 -16.42 -4.24 8.25
N LEU A 27 -16.31 -3.85 6.98
CA LEU A 27 -17.33 -3.08 6.27
C LEU A 27 -18.53 -3.96 5.87
N GLN A 28 -18.29 -5.20 5.42
CA GLN A 28 -19.36 -6.17 5.15
C GLN A 28 -20.18 -6.48 6.38
N HIS A 29 -19.55 -6.66 7.56
CA HIS A 29 -20.26 -6.85 8.83
C HIS A 29 -21.14 -5.64 9.21
N ARG A 30 -20.89 -4.47 8.64
CA ARG A 30 -21.71 -3.27 8.78
C ARG A 30 -22.79 -3.12 7.70
N GLY A 31 -22.93 -4.13 6.83
CA GLY A 31 -23.94 -4.18 5.78
C GLY A 31 -23.56 -3.48 4.46
N HIS A 32 -22.27 -3.18 4.25
CA HIS A 32 -21.79 -2.64 2.98
C HIS A 32 -21.36 -3.75 2.02
N SER A 33 -21.40 -3.49 0.72
CA SER A 33 -20.79 -4.35 -0.29
C SER A 33 -19.38 -3.85 -0.58
N CYS A 34 -18.40 -4.78 -0.63
CA CYS A 34 -17.00 -4.46 -0.82
C CYS A 34 -16.43 -5.17 -2.04
N ILE A 35 -15.57 -4.45 -2.77
CA ILE A 35 -14.74 -4.98 -3.85
C ILE A 35 -13.31 -4.73 -3.47
N ILE A 36 -12.45 -5.75 -3.62
CA ILE A 36 -10.99 -5.53 -3.56
C ILE A 36 -10.45 -5.56 -4.98
N ALA A 37 -9.86 -4.43 -5.38
CA ALA A 37 -9.21 -4.23 -6.66
C ALA A 37 -7.69 -4.32 -6.46
N THR A 38 -7.09 -5.44 -6.93
CA THR A 38 -5.67 -5.76 -6.72
C THR A 38 -5.15 -6.73 -7.78
N ASN A 39 -3.87 -7.16 -7.67
CA ASN A 39 -3.24 -8.11 -8.60
C ASN A 39 -3.99 -9.45 -8.67
N ALA A 40 -4.07 -10.05 -9.88
CA ALA A 40 -4.87 -11.26 -10.13
C ALA A 40 -4.42 -12.47 -9.31
N ILE A 41 -3.15 -12.55 -8.91
CA ILE A 41 -2.62 -13.62 -8.06
C ILE A 41 -3.36 -13.76 -6.72
N TYR A 42 -4.03 -12.69 -6.26
CA TYR A 42 -4.75 -12.67 -4.99
C TYR A 42 -6.24 -13.00 -5.10
N ARG A 43 -6.75 -13.30 -6.30
CA ARG A 43 -8.17 -13.59 -6.55
C ARG A 43 -8.74 -14.62 -5.59
N GLU A 44 -8.15 -15.80 -5.55
CA GLU A 44 -8.64 -16.90 -4.71
C GLU A 44 -8.68 -16.53 -3.22
N LYS A 45 -7.70 -15.75 -2.76
CA LYS A 45 -7.63 -15.31 -1.37
C LYS A 45 -8.74 -14.32 -1.03
N VAL A 46 -9.05 -13.40 -1.92
CA VAL A 46 -10.11 -12.39 -1.74
C VAL A 46 -11.49 -13.04 -1.82
N GLU A 47 -11.73 -13.87 -2.85
CA GLU A 47 -13.01 -14.54 -3.07
C GLU A 47 -13.35 -15.56 -1.98
N ARG A 48 -12.32 -16.19 -1.35
CA ARG A 48 -12.49 -17.07 -0.19
C ARG A 48 -13.18 -16.36 0.99
N GLU A 49 -12.92 -15.07 1.15
CA GLU A 49 -13.59 -14.24 2.16
C GLU A 49 -14.94 -13.66 1.70
N ARG A 50 -15.47 -14.16 0.58
CA ARG A 50 -16.74 -13.68 -0.02
C ARG A 50 -16.72 -12.19 -0.36
N ILE A 51 -15.55 -11.65 -0.69
CA ILE A 51 -15.38 -10.30 -1.16
C ILE A 51 -15.30 -10.32 -2.69
N GLU A 52 -16.01 -9.41 -3.35
CA GLU A 52 -15.94 -9.25 -4.81
C GLU A 52 -14.51 -8.86 -5.21
N PHE A 53 -13.98 -9.48 -6.25
CA PHE A 53 -12.63 -9.26 -6.73
C PHE A 53 -12.63 -8.52 -8.07
N ALA A 54 -11.74 -7.54 -8.22
CA ALA A 54 -11.42 -6.91 -9.49
C ALA A 54 -9.89 -6.98 -9.73
N ALA A 55 -9.49 -7.49 -10.89
CA ALA A 55 -8.08 -7.52 -11.25
C ALA A 55 -7.58 -6.14 -11.64
N ILE A 56 -6.39 -5.76 -11.18
CA ILE A 56 -5.66 -4.56 -11.58
C ILE A 56 -4.26 -4.96 -12.03
N ARG A 57 -3.87 -4.54 -13.22
CA ARG A 57 -2.52 -4.72 -13.78
C ARG A 57 -1.49 -3.77 -13.16
N PRO A 58 -0.17 -4.11 -13.19
CA PRO A 58 0.36 -5.36 -13.75
C PRO A 58 0.17 -6.55 -12.82
N ASP A 59 0.05 -7.73 -13.41
CA ASP A 59 0.26 -8.98 -12.69
C ASP A 59 1.73 -9.37 -12.69
N LEU A 60 2.15 -10.19 -11.73
CA LEU A 60 3.53 -10.69 -11.69
C LEU A 60 3.89 -11.48 -12.95
N SER A 61 2.94 -12.23 -13.51
CA SER A 61 3.09 -12.95 -14.78
C SER A 61 3.41 -12.05 -15.97
N ASP A 62 2.95 -10.79 -15.95
CA ASP A 62 3.22 -9.82 -17.02
C ASP A 62 4.66 -9.28 -16.96
N LEU A 63 5.32 -9.44 -15.82
CA LEU A 63 6.63 -8.85 -15.53
C LEU A 63 7.80 -9.80 -15.83
N GLY A 64 7.53 -11.07 -16.20
CA GLY A 64 8.53 -12.08 -16.51
C GLY A 64 8.90 -12.96 -15.31
N ASN A 65 10.19 -13.21 -15.09
CA ASN A 65 10.65 -14.08 -14.01
C ASN A 65 10.41 -13.45 -12.64
N GLU A 66 9.55 -14.08 -11.84
CA GLU A 66 9.16 -13.58 -10.50
C GLU A 66 10.35 -13.36 -9.57
N CYS A 67 11.33 -14.27 -9.59
CA CYS A 67 12.53 -14.16 -8.75
C CYS A 67 13.35 -12.93 -9.10
N GLU A 68 13.53 -12.64 -10.38
CA GLU A 68 14.28 -11.46 -10.84
C GLU A 68 13.52 -10.16 -10.52
N VAL A 69 12.21 -10.16 -10.71
CA VAL A 69 11.37 -9.00 -10.38
C VAL A 69 11.43 -8.72 -8.89
N MET A 70 11.28 -9.75 -8.05
CA MET A 70 11.34 -9.62 -6.61
C MET A 70 12.72 -9.14 -6.14
N ALA A 71 13.80 -9.67 -6.70
CA ALA A 71 15.16 -9.20 -6.40
C ALA A 71 15.35 -7.71 -6.74
N LYS A 72 14.74 -7.23 -7.84
CA LYS A 72 14.77 -5.80 -8.20
C LYS A 72 13.92 -4.94 -7.25
N ILE A 73 12.74 -5.41 -6.85
CA ILE A 73 11.85 -4.73 -5.89
C ILE A 73 12.54 -4.58 -4.53
N MET A 74 13.16 -5.66 -4.06
CA MET A 74 13.80 -5.72 -2.73
C MET A 74 15.19 -5.08 -2.68
N HIS A 75 15.70 -4.61 -3.80
CA HIS A 75 17.07 -4.05 -3.84
C HIS A 75 17.17 -2.75 -3.02
N PRO A 76 18.08 -2.66 -2.02
CA PRO A 76 18.11 -1.57 -1.04
C PRO A 76 18.38 -0.18 -1.63
N ARG A 77 19.05 -0.09 -2.78
CA ARG A 77 19.41 1.21 -3.41
C ARG A 77 18.45 1.68 -4.50
N TYR A 78 17.87 0.76 -5.26
CA TYR A 78 17.04 1.15 -6.42
C TYR A 78 15.64 0.49 -6.41
N GLY A 79 15.30 -0.31 -5.41
CA GLY A 79 14.00 -0.99 -5.34
C GLY A 79 12.82 -0.02 -5.43
N SER A 80 12.80 1.03 -4.62
CA SER A 80 11.75 2.06 -4.68
C SER A 80 11.65 2.74 -6.06
N ARG A 81 12.78 3.02 -6.69
CA ARG A 81 12.80 3.56 -8.07
C ARG A 81 12.22 2.56 -9.07
N TYR A 82 12.56 1.28 -8.91
CA TYR A 82 12.05 0.21 -9.77
C TYR A 82 10.53 0.08 -9.64
N VAL A 83 10.02 0.02 -8.41
CA VAL A 83 8.57 -0.04 -8.11
C VAL A 83 7.84 1.14 -8.74
N ILE A 84 8.32 2.36 -8.52
CA ILE A 84 7.63 3.55 -9.04
C ILE A 84 7.69 3.61 -10.56
N ARG A 85 8.87 3.47 -11.17
CA ARG A 85 9.03 3.72 -12.61
C ARG A 85 8.67 2.53 -13.49
N ASN A 86 9.07 1.32 -13.08
CA ASN A 86 8.96 0.13 -13.92
C ASN A 86 7.70 -0.68 -13.66
N LEU A 87 7.11 -0.54 -12.48
CA LEU A 87 5.83 -1.16 -12.17
C LEU A 87 4.69 -0.14 -12.23
N ALA A 88 4.63 0.81 -11.31
CA ALA A 88 3.49 1.70 -11.23
C ALA A 88 3.34 2.63 -12.45
N MET A 89 4.41 3.32 -12.87
CA MET A 89 4.32 4.28 -13.98
C MET A 89 4.31 3.63 -15.36
N ALA A 90 4.96 2.48 -15.52
CA ALA A 90 4.96 1.78 -16.80
C ALA A 90 3.58 1.20 -17.15
N TRP A 91 2.78 0.86 -16.13
CA TRP A 91 1.44 0.28 -16.27
C TRP A 91 0.32 1.24 -15.85
N ILE A 92 0.62 2.53 -15.79
CA ILE A 92 -0.31 3.52 -15.23
C ILE A 92 -1.61 3.63 -16.02
N GLN A 93 -1.56 3.42 -17.33
CA GLN A 93 -2.74 3.43 -18.20
C GLN A 93 -3.65 2.24 -17.89
N GLU A 94 -3.07 1.05 -17.89
CA GLU A 94 -3.80 -0.20 -17.64
C GLU A 94 -4.38 -0.22 -16.21
N THR A 95 -3.59 0.20 -15.23
CA THR A 95 -4.06 0.35 -13.84
C THR A 95 -5.24 1.33 -13.75
N TYR A 96 -5.19 2.44 -14.49
CA TYR A 96 -6.29 3.41 -14.53
C TYR A 96 -7.56 2.81 -15.13
N GLU A 97 -7.45 2.15 -16.28
CA GLU A 97 -8.59 1.54 -16.97
C GLU A 97 -9.25 0.44 -16.13
N ASP A 98 -8.45 -0.39 -15.49
CA ASP A 98 -8.93 -1.48 -14.65
C ASP A 98 -9.63 -0.93 -13.39
N LEU A 99 -9.02 0.07 -12.73
CA LEU A 99 -9.61 0.70 -11.55
C LEU A 99 -10.88 1.49 -11.92
N LEU A 100 -10.90 2.16 -13.06
CA LEU A 100 -12.09 2.89 -13.54
C LEU A 100 -13.28 1.94 -13.73
N LYS A 101 -13.05 0.73 -14.28
CA LYS A 101 -14.09 -0.30 -14.40
C LYS A 101 -14.55 -0.79 -13.02
N ALA A 102 -13.61 -1.07 -12.11
CA ALA A 102 -13.94 -1.54 -10.77
C ALA A 102 -14.74 -0.52 -9.94
N THR A 103 -14.54 0.78 -10.20
CA THR A 103 -15.16 1.88 -9.44
C THR A 103 -16.56 2.23 -9.97
N GLN A 104 -17.04 1.61 -11.05
CA GLN A 104 -18.37 1.89 -11.57
C GLN A 104 -19.47 1.61 -10.53
N GLY A 105 -20.28 2.63 -10.24
CA GLY A 105 -21.34 2.54 -9.24
C GLY A 105 -20.87 2.48 -7.79
N ALA A 106 -19.60 2.78 -7.52
CA ALA A 106 -19.07 2.86 -6.17
C ALA A 106 -19.51 4.15 -5.46
N ASP A 107 -19.84 4.03 -4.18
CA ASP A 107 -20.14 5.15 -3.28
C ASP A 107 -18.86 5.72 -2.62
N LEU A 108 -17.80 4.91 -2.52
CA LEU A 108 -16.54 5.28 -1.88
C LEU A 108 -15.39 4.46 -2.48
N LEU A 109 -14.25 5.11 -2.67
CA LEU A 109 -12.99 4.47 -3.05
C LEU A 109 -11.97 4.61 -1.90
N ILE A 110 -11.31 3.51 -1.51
CA ILE A 110 -10.24 3.49 -0.51
C ILE A 110 -8.95 3.09 -1.21
N GLY A 111 -7.95 3.99 -1.20
CA GLY A 111 -6.76 3.86 -2.02
C GLY A 111 -5.47 3.64 -1.24
N HIS A 112 -4.63 2.72 -1.75
CA HIS A 112 -3.26 2.51 -1.30
C HIS A 112 -2.32 3.54 -1.95
N PRO A 113 -1.27 4.02 -1.26
CA PRO A 113 -0.35 5.03 -1.78
C PRO A 113 0.36 4.65 -3.09
N LEU A 114 0.54 3.36 -3.38
CA LEU A 114 1.12 2.90 -4.64
C LEU A 114 0.11 2.81 -5.79
N THR A 115 -1.19 2.92 -5.53
CA THR A 115 -2.22 2.99 -6.57
C THR A 115 -2.42 4.45 -6.98
N PHE A 116 -1.45 4.99 -7.70
CA PHE A 116 -1.38 6.41 -8.11
C PHE A 116 -2.57 6.87 -8.97
N THR A 117 -3.36 5.96 -9.50
CA THR A 117 -4.54 6.25 -10.33
C THR A 117 -5.78 6.57 -9.51
N VAL A 118 -5.79 6.31 -8.20
CA VAL A 118 -6.95 6.56 -7.32
C VAL A 118 -7.48 7.98 -7.42
N PRO A 119 -6.66 9.05 -7.29
CA PRO A 119 -7.16 10.42 -7.39
C PRO A 119 -7.77 10.74 -8.76
N LEU A 120 -7.20 10.17 -9.84
CA LEU A 120 -7.68 10.38 -11.20
C LEU A 120 -9.04 9.72 -11.42
N VAL A 121 -9.17 8.46 -10.97
CA VAL A 121 -10.43 7.72 -11.07
C VAL A 121 -11.51 8.39 -10.22
N ALA A 122 -11.19 8.79 -9.00
CA ALA A 122 -12.10 9.49 -8.10
C ALA A 122 -12.63 10.79 -8.72
N GLU A 123 -11.75 11.60 -9.32
CA GLU A 123 -12.13 12.83 -10.03
C GLU A 123 -12.98 12.51 -11.28
N LYS A 124 -12.58 11.52 -12.09
CA LYS A 124 -13.29 11.15 -13.33
C LYS A 124 -14.70 10.65 -13.07
N THR A 125 -14.89 9.90 -11.99
CA THR A 125 -16.18 9.29 -11.63
C THR A 125 -16.98 10.11 -10.63
N ASN A 126 -16.41 11.22 -10.14
CA ASN A 126 -16.95 12.00 -9.02
C ASN A 126 -17.25 11.13 -7.78
N THR A 127 -16.43 10.11 -7.55
CA THR A 127 -16.55 9.22 -6.40
C THR A 127 -15.69 9.76 -5.25
N PRO A 128 -16.24 9.98 -4.05
CA PRO A 128 -15.44 10.35 -2.89
C PRO A 128 -14.41 9.25 -2.58
N TRP A 129 -13.23 9.66 -2.12
CA TRP A 129 -12.19 8.69 -1.80
C TRP A 129 -11.45 9.02 -0.51
N ILE A 130 -10.87 7.99 0.10
CA ILE A 130 -10.06 8.05 1.31
C ILE A 130 -8.69 7.44 1.00
N GLY A 131 -7.62 8.13 1.42
CA GLY A 131 -6.26 7.61 1.36
C GLY A 131 -5.96 6.67 2.53
N THR A 132 -4.93 5.84 2.38
CA THR A 132 -4.45 4.99 3.47
C THR A 132 -2.94 5.09 3.60
N ALA A 133 -2.41 4.71 4.76
CA ALA A 133 -0.99 4.55 5.03
C ALA A 133 -0.79 3.31 5.92
N LEU A 134 -0.06 2.31 5.44
CA LEU A 134 0.21 1.08 6.19
C LEU A 134 1.37 1.24 7.19
N GLN A 135 2.18 2.28 7.02
CA GLN A 135 3.35 2.56 7.85
C GLN A 135 3.69 4.04 7.85
N PRO A 136 4.27 4.58 8.95
CA PRO A 136 4.52 6.02 9.10
C PRO A 136 5.47 6.60 8.05
N MET A 137 6.42 5.80 7.57
CA MET A 137 7.46 6.27 6.64
C MET A 137 6.92 6.80 5.31
N VAL A 138 5.70 6.41 4.90
CA VAL A 138 5.10 6.87 3.64
C VAL A 138 4.69 8.35 3.69
N PHE A 139 4.52 8.93 4.88
CA PHE A 139 4.21 10.35 5.04
C PHE A 139 5.42 11.28 4.83
N ILE A 140 6.64 10.73 4.82
CA ILE A 140 7.90 11.48 4.57
C ILE A 140 7.98 12.74 5.45
N SER A 141 7.83 12.54 6.78
CA SER A 141 7.87 13.64 7.74
C SER A 141 9.30 14.14 7.98
N PRO A 142 9.57 15.44 7.87
CA PRO A 142 10.87 15.99 8.22
C PRO A 142 11.12 16.07 9.74
N THR A 143 10.08 15.93 10.57
CA THR A 143 10.21 15.85 12.03
C THR A 143 10.48 14.44 12.52
N ASP A 144 10.11 13.43 11.70
CA ASP A 144 10.38 12.01 11.92
C ASP A 144 10.81 11.42 10.57
N PRO A 145 12.07 11.67 10.15
CA PRO A 145 12.52 11.34 8.81
C PRO A 145 12.61 9.82 8.59
N PRO A 146 12.03 9.29 7.50
CA PRO A 146 12.12 7.88 7.22
C PRO A 146 13.54 7.44 6.89
N ALA A 147 13.98 6.33 7.49
CA ALA A 147 15.29 5.74 7.29
C ALA A 147 15.35 4.93 5.98
N PHE A 148 15.34 5.59 4.83
CA PHE A 148 15.54 4.91 3.55
C PHE A 148 16.95 4.31 3.45
N GLY A 149 17.05 3.07 2.98
CA GLY A 149 18.30 2.32 2.92
C GLY A 149 19.53 3.12 2.43
N PRO A 150 19.48 3.82 1.28
CA PRO A 150 20.62 4.56 0.77
C PRO A 150 21.03 5.79 1.60
N ILE A 151 20.11 6.36 2.38
CA ILE A 151 20.33 7.60 3.13
C ILE A 151 20.13 7.43 4.64
N ARG A 152 20.03 6.18 5.13
CA ARG A 152 19.83 5.88 6.54
C ARG A 152 20.86 6.60 7.44
N TRP A 153 22.11 6.58 7.04
CA TRP A 153 23.18 7.26 7.75
C TRP A 153 22.95 8.77 7.95
N LEU A 154 22.22 9.44 7.03
CA LEU A 154 21.84 10.85 7.19
C LEU A 154 20.81 11.04 8.30
N VAL A 155 19.91 10.07 8.49
CA VAL A 155 18.92 10.11 9.57
C VAL A 155 19.61 9.92 10.92
N ASP A 156 20.59 9.03 10.99
CA ASP A 156 21.38 8.75 12.19
C ASP A 156 22.19 10.00 12.67
N LEU A 157 22.51 10.91 11.74
CA LEU A 157 23.20 12.19 12.07
C LEU A 157 22.31 13.24 12.78
N ASN A 158 20.99 13.03 12.82
CA ASN A 158 20.02 13.92 13.47
C ASN A 158 20.18 15.42 13.14
N LEU A 159 20.24 15.75 11.86
CA LEU A 159 20.55 17.09 11.33
C LEU A 159 19.41 18.12 11.52
N GLY A 160 18.30 17.69 12.13
CA GLY A 160 17.14 18.52 12.44
C GLY A 160 16.13 18.68 11.29
N SER A 161 14.91 19.02 11.66
CA SER A 161 13.76 19.05 10.74
C SER A 161 13.91 20.01 9.56
N LYS A 162 14.61 21.13 9.72
CA LYS A 162 14.85 22.09 8.63
C LYS A 162 15.72 21.50 7.52
N PHE A 163 16.75 20.72 7.89
CA PHE A 163 17.60 20.02 6.93
C PHE A 163 16.80 18.96 6.18
N TYR A 164 16.04 18.13 6.87
CA TYR A 164 15.23 17.09 6.23
C TYR A 164 14.12 17.68 5.37
N ALA A 165 13.52 18.79 5.76
CA ALA A 165 12.54 19.50 4.90
C ALA A 165 13.17 20.01 3.60
N TRP A 166 14.41 20.51 3.64
CA TRP A 166 15.16 20.89 2.46
C TRP A 166 15.50 19.66 1.60
N LEU A 167 16.00 18.59 2.21
CA LEU A 167 16.35 17.33 1.54
C LEU A 167 15.12 16.73 0.82
N PHE A 168 13.98 16.67 1.49
CA PHE A 168 12.75 16.13 0.89
C PHE A 168 12.19 17.02 -0.22
N ARG A 169 12.34 18.31 -0.14
CA ARG A 169 12.02 19.22 -1.27
C ARG A 169 12.90 18.92 -2.48
N ALA A 170 14.20 18.75 -2.28
CA ALA A 170 15.13 18.39 -3.34
C ALA A 170 14.78 17.00 -3.94
N MET A 171 14.47 16.02 -3.10
CA MET A 171 14.03 14.69 -3.53
C MET A 171 12.73 14.76 -4.35
N LYS A 172 11.72 15.50 -3.89
CA LYS A 172 10.47 15.72 -4.63
C LYS A 172 10.75 16.32 -6.01
N LYS A 173 11.54 17.40 -6.06
CA LYS A 173 11.92 18.01 -7.34
C LYS A 173 12.61 17.03 -8.29
N PHE A 174 13.52 16.20 -7.77
CA PHE A 174 14.24 15.21 -8.56
C PHE A 174 13.30 14.09 -9.08
N THR A 175 12.39 13.61 -8.23
CA THR A 175 11.48 12.49 -8.55
C THR A 175 10.25 12.92 -9.34
N PHE A 176 9.95 14.22 -9.42
CA PHE A 176 8.80 14.74 -10.18
C PHE A 176 8.74 14.21 -11.60
N ARG A 177 9.89 14.12 -12.27
CA ARG A 177 10.01 13.57 -13.62
C ARG A 177 9.60 12.09 -13.74
N TRP A 178 9.59 11.35 -12.63
CA TRP A 178 9.14 9.95 -12.65
C TRP A 178 7.62 9.85 -12.83
N ALA A 179 6.89 10.87 -12.40
CA ALA A 179 5.45 10.93 -12.53
C ALA A 179 4.95 11.41 -13.92
N LYS A 180 5.86 11.61 -14.89
CA LYS A 180 5.50 12.10 -16.23
C LYS A 180 4.36 11.28 -16.86
N PRO A 181 4.36 9.92 -16.85
CA PRO A 181 3.27 9.14 -17.43
C PRO A 181 1.91 9.41 -16.75
N LEU A 182 1.90 9.58 -15.43
CA LEU A 182 0.69 9.91 -14.67
C LEU A 182 0.15 11.31 -15.01
N ILE A 183 1.04 12.29 -15.15
CA ILE A 183 0.68 13.66 -15.55
C ILE A 183 0.11 13.69 -16.98
N GLU A 184 0.71 12.93 -17.90
CA GLU A 184 0.24 12.81 -19.27
C GLU A 184 -1.12 12.10 -19.35
N LEU A 185 -1.30 11.05 -18.54
CA LEU A 185 -2.60 10.39 -18.39
C LEU A 185 -3.68 11.37 -17.91
N ARG A 186 -3.39 12.14 -16.85
CA ARG A 186 -4.30 13.14 -16.30
C ARG A 186 -4.76 14.17 -17.37
N LYS A 187 -3.80 14.66 -18.16
CA LYS A 187 -4.09 15.59 -19.27
C LYS A 187 -4.95 14.95 -20.37
N ARG A 188 -4.64 13.71 -20.75
CA ARG A 188 -5.38 12.96 -21.78
C ARG A 188 -6.82 12.69 -21.37
N GLU A 189 -7.05 12.42 -20.08
CA GLU A 189 -8.38 12.22 -19.52
C GLU A 189 -9.18 13.53 -19.32
N GLY A 190 -8.59 14.69 -19.60
CA GLY A 190 -9.24 15.99 -19.44
C GLY A 190 -9.47 16.39 -17.99
N LEU A 191 -8.69 15.86 -17.06
CA LEU A 191 -8.77 16.18 -15.64
C LEU A 191 -8.03 17.49 -15.32
N SER A 192 -8.45 18.15 -14.23
CA SER A 192 -7.86 19.42 -13.79
C SER A 192 -6.38 19.26 -13.43
N GLU A 193 -5.59 20.34 -13.54
CA GLU A 193 -4.21 20.32 -13.05
C GLU A 193 -4.19 20.17 -11.53
N ASP A 194 -3.36 19.25 -11.04
CA ASP A 194 -3.16 19.06 -9.61
C ASP A 194 -1.86 19.75 -9.18
N PRO A 195 -1.92 20.76 -8.29
CA PRO A 195 -0.73 21.47 -7.83
C PRO A 195 0.13 20.63 -6.86
N LYS A 196 -0.42 19.53 -6.34
CA LYS A 196 0.26 18.63 -5.40
C LYS A 196 1.29 17.77 -6.13
N HIS A 197 2.29 17.30 -5.38
CA HIS A 197 3.29 16.37 -5.96
C HIS A 197 2.65 15.01 -6.22
N PRO A 198 2.66 14.50 -7.48
CA PRO A 198 1.87 13.32 -7.87
C PRO A 198 2.21 12.04 -7.10
N LEU A 199 3.48 11.87 -6.67
CA LEU A 199 3.94 10.65 -6.00
C LEU A 199 3.86 10.70 -4.47
N PHE A 200 3.78 11.90 -3.86
CA PHE A 200 3.92 12.03 -2.41
C PHE A 200 2.79 12.84 -1.73
N GLU A 201 1.99 13.55 -2.50
CA GLU A 201 0.95 14.42 -1.95
C GLU A 201 -0.42 14.10 -2.52
N SER A 202 -0.53 13.90 -3.84
CA SER A 202 -1.80 13.57 -4.50
C SER A 202 -2.32 12.18 -4.13
N VAL A 203 -1.50 11.33 -3.54
CA VAL A 203 -1.88 9.99 -3.04
C VAL A 203 -2.66 10.03 -1.73
N TYR A 204 -2.84 11.22 -1.15
CA TYR A 204 -3.63 11.44 0.05
C TYR A 204 -4.85 12.29 -0.26
N SER A 205 -5.98 11.90 0.33
CA SER A 205 -7.26 12.57 0.12
C SER A 205 -7.45 13.75 1.05
N ASP A 206 -8.06 14.81 0.54
CA ASP A 206 -8.49 15.94 1.37
C ASP A 206 -9.73 15.58 2.21
N LEU A 207 -10.51 14.55 1.82
CA LEU A 207 -11.65 14.04 2.58
C LEU A 207 -11.20 13.34 3.87
N GLY A 208 -10.13 12.53 3.81
CA GLY A 208 -9.58 11.83 4.96
C GLY A 208 -8.56 10.78 4.59
N ASN A 209 -7.74 10.40 5.57
CA ASN A 209 -6.70 9.40 5.42
C ASN A 209 -6.68 8.47 6.64
N LEU A 210 -6.56 7.17 6.40
CA LEU A 210 -6.47 6.17 7.46
C LEU A 210 -5.02 5.73 7.64
N ALA A 211 -4.43 6.03 8.78
CA ALA A 211 -3.14 5.50 9.19
C ALA A 211 -3.39 4.13 9.86
N LEU A 212 -3.22 3.06 9.08
CA LEU A 212 -3.52 1.67 9.44
C LEU A 212 -2.39 1.06 10.27
N PHE A 213 -1.95 1.78 11.27
CA PHE A 213 -0.92 1.35 12.22
C PHE A 213 -1.21 1.92 13.62
N SER A 214 -0.58 1.34 14.64
CA SER A 214 -0.76 1.75 16.04
C SER A 214 -0.08 3.08 16.34
N SER A 215 -0.66 3.89 17.24
CA SER A 215 -0.04 5.08 17.83
C SER A 215 1.26 4.78 18.60
N GLN A 216 1.51 3.51 18.95
CA GLN A 216 2.78 3.06 19.51
C GLN A 216 3.92 3.09 18.47
N PHE A 217 3.59 3.01 17.18
CA PHE A 217 4.56 3.07 16.08
C PHE A 217 4.95 4.51 15.73
N ALA A 218 3.96 5.39 15.67
CA ALA A 218 4.18 6.81 15.44
C ALA A 218 2.97 7.62 15.90
N THR A 219 3.24 8.82 16.41
CA THR A 219 2.23 9.81 16.75
C THR A 219 2.06 10.80 15.60
N PRO A 220 0.87 11.45 15.48
CA PRO A 220 0.63 12.44 14.42
C PRO A 220 1.70 13.54 14.40
N GLN A 221 2.21 13.84 13.21
CA GLN A 221 3.18 14.89 12.98
C GLN A 221 2.50 16.10 12.30
N PRO A 222 2.98 17.34 12.53
CA PRO A 222 2.35 18.54 11.95
C PRO A 222 2.29 18.57 10.42
N ASN A 223 3.12 17.80 9.77
CA ASN A 223 3.27 17.73 8.31
C ASN A 223 2.68 16.45 7.70
N TRP A 224 1.96 15.65 8.48
CA TRP A 224 1.15 14.58 7.92
C TRP A 224 -0.01 15.16 7.08
N PRO A 225 -0.55 14.39 6.12
CA PRO A 225 -1.74 14.81 5.37
C PRO A 225 -2.87 15.23 6.32
N ALA A 226 -3.58 16.27 5.96
CA ALA A 226 -4.74 16.73 6.72
C ALA A 226 -5.78 15.60 6.87
N ASN A 227 -6.58 15.65 7.93
CA ASN A 227 -7.63 14.68 8.20
C ASN A 227 -7.12 13.21 8.28
N THR A 228 -5.88 13.01 8.77
CA THR A 228 -5.33 11.67 9.02
C THR A 228 -5.77 11.16 10.39
N VAL A 229 -6.35 9.96 10.40
CA VAL A 229 -6.79 9.27 11.63
C VAL A 229 -5.98 7.99 11.81
N ILE A 230 -5.36 7.80 12.98
CA ILE A 230 -4.69 6.55 13.35
C ILE A 230 -5.75 5.56 13.81
N THR A 231 -5.83 4.39 13.16
CA THR A 231 -6.88 3.38 13.39
C THR A 231 -6.39 2.15 14.16
N GLY A 232 -5.08 2.01 14.32
CA GLY A 232 -4.47 0.73 14.73
C GLY A 232 -4.27 -0.20 13.54
N PHE A 233 -3.68 -1.37 13.80
CA PHE A 233 -3.47 -2.39 12.76
C PHE A 233 -4.75 -3.16 12.49
N PRO A 234 -5.24 -3.23 11.23
CA PRO A 234 -6.31 -4.11 10.84
C PRO A 234 -5.77 -5.54 10.67
N PHE A 235 -5.93 -6.38 11.69
CA PHE A 235 -5.49 -7.76 11.66
C PHE A 235 -6.43 -8.63 10.81
N TYR A 236 -5.84 -9.50 9.99
CA TYR A 236 -6.55 -10.50 9.20
C TYR A 236 -6.08 -11.90 9.61
N ASP A 237 -6.85 -12.53 10.50
CA ASP A 237 -6.55 -13.85 11.05
C ASP A 237 -7.62 -14.91 10.66
N VAL A 238 -8.68 -14.51 9.96
CA VAL A 238 -9.85 -15.35 9.67
C VAL A 238 -9.55 -16.60 8.84
N GLY A 239 -8.47 -16.56 8.03
CA GLY A 239 -8.03 -17.72 7.26
C GLY A 239 -7.36 -18.83 8.09
N MET A 240 -6.92 -18.53 9.31
CA MET A 240 -6.19 -19.48 10.16
C MET A 240 -7.12 -20.40 10.95
N GLU A 241 -8.31 -19.96 11.32
CA GLU A 241 -9.28 -20.79 12.06
C GLU A 241 -9.81 -21.97 11.24
N LYS A 242 -9.82 -21.86 9.89
CA LYS A 242 -10.28 -22.93 8.99
C LYS A 242 -9.14 -23.84 8.50
N GLN A 243 -7.89 -23.47 8.67
CA GLN A 243 -6.72 -24.29 8.41
C GLN A 243 -6.16 -24.88 9.73
N HIS A 244 -7.04 -25.47 10.56
CA HIS A 244 -6.58 -26.37 11.60
C HIS A 244 -6.11 -27.70 10.97
N SER A 245 -5.14 -27.64 10.10
CA SER A 245 -4.09 -28.65 10.13
C SER A 245 -3.29 -28.32 11.38
N GLY A 246 -3.46 -29.08 12.44
CA GLY A 246 -2.82 -28.85 13.74
C GLY A 246 -1.34 -28.57 13.57
N ILE A 247 -0.76 -27.84 14.49
CA ILE A 247 0.68 -27.67 14.60
C ILE A 247 1.30 -29.05 14.37
N SER A 248 2.29 -29.16 13.48
CA SER A 248 2.92 -30.46 13.22
C SER A 248 3.41 -31.04 14.53
N GLU A 249 3.28 -32.35 14.72
CA GLU A 249 3.68 -33.02 15.97
C GLU A 249 5.11 -32.69 16.40
N GLY A 250 6.03 -32.52 15.41
CA GLY A 250 7.39 -32.08 15.66
C GLY A 250 7.49 -30.66 16.22
N LEU A 251 6.69 -29.72 15.70
CA LEU A 251 6.65 -28.34 16.21
C LEU A 251 5.99 -28.27 17.58
N GLU A 252 4.93 -29.04 17.81
CA GLU A 252 4.29 -29.12 19.13
C GLU A 252 5.24 -29.68 20.18
N THR A 253 5.96 -30.75 19.85
CA THR A 253 6.99 -31.35 20.71
C THR A 253 8.09 -30.33 21.03
N PHE A 254 8.59 -29.62 20.02
CA PHE A 254 9.58 -28.55 20.20
C PHE A 254 9.08 -27.46 21.15
N LEU A 255 7.87 -26.96 20.95
CA LEU A 255 7.28 -25.90 21.78
C LEU A 255 7.05 -26.34 23.24
N ARG A 256 6.80 -27.65 23.48
CA ARG A 256 6.58 -28.21 24.83
C ARG A 256 7.88 -28.61 25.53
N SER A 257 8.99 -28.76 24.80
CA SER A 257 10.23 -29.33 25.34
C SER A 257 11.15 -28.37 26.09
N GLY A 258 10.82 -27.06 26.16
CA GLY A 258 11.69 -26.05 26.76
C GLY A 258 11.01 -24.74 27.15
N ALA A 259 11.80 -23.71 27.41
CA ALA A 259 11.30 -22.36 27.63
C ALA A 259 10.62 -21.82 26.34
N PRO A 260 9.60 -20.95 26.46
CA PRO A 260 8.96 -20.37 25.29
C PRO A 260 9.98 -19.75 24.33
N PRO A 261 9.99 -20.14 23.03
CA PRO A 261 10.96 -19.64 22.08
C PRO A 261 10.67 -18.19 21.71
N ILE A 262 11.73 -17.44 21.37
CA ILE A 262 11.61 -16.15 20.72
C ILE A 262 11.49 -16.38 19.21
N VAL A 263 10.40 -15.91 18.61
CA VAL A 263 10.13 -16.08 17.17
C VAL A 263 10.61 -14.86 16.40
N PHE A 264 11.45 -15.10 15.38
CA PHE A 264 11.88 -14.08 14.43
C PHE A 264 11.25 -14.37 13.06
N THR A 265 10.66 -13.35 12.43
CA THR A 265 10.12 -13.45 11.07
C THR A 265 10.41 -12.17 10.29
N LEU A 266 10.69 -12.32 8.99
CA LEU A 266 11.02 -11.22 8.10
C LEU A 266 9.84 -10.82 7.18
N GLY A 267 8.71 -11.50 7.33
CA GLY A 267 7.51 -11.29 6.51
C GLY A 267 7.55 -12.02 5.17
N SER A 268 6.42 -11.94 4.44
CA SER A 268 6.17 -12.71 3.21
C SER A 268 7.13 -12.38 2.05
N SER A 269 7.64 -11.17 1.98
CA SER A 269 8.56 -10.75 0.92
C SER A 269 10.01 -11.24 1.13
N ALA A 270 10.34 -11.77 2.29
CA ALA A 270 11.70 -12.18 2.64
C ALA A 270 12.07 -13.60 2.18
N VAL A 271 11.14 -14.35 1.59
CA VAL A 271 11.35 -15.73 1.11
C VAL A 271 12.54 -15.84 0.15
N MET A 272 12.86 -14.75 -0.57
CA MET A 272 13.95 -14.69 -1.54
C MET A 272 15.32 -14.32 -0.92
N THR A 273 15.38 -14.05 0.37
CA THR A 273 16.62 -13.63 1.06
C THR A 273 17.25 -14.72 1.90
N ALA A 274 16.80 -15.98 1.75
CA ALA A 274 17.28 -17.13 2.54
C ALA A 274 18.79 -17.37 2.45
N GLY A 275 19.48 -16.83 1.44
CA GLY A 275 20.94 -16.89 1.32
C GLY A 275 21.69 -15.71 1.92
N THR A 276 21.00 -14.76 2.58
CA THR A 276 21.60 -13.52 3.12
C THR A 276 21.75 -13.57 4.65
N PHE A 277 21.27 -14.63 5.30
CA PHE A 277 21.32 -14.87 6.75
C PHE A 277 22.07 -16.15 7.08
#